data_b540843c1d2914fc682bec7af8aeeaef
#
_entry.id   b540843c1d2914fc682bec7af8aeeaef
#
_cell.length_a   1.000
_cell.length_b   1.000
_cell.length_c   1.000
_cell.angle_alpha   90.00
_cell.angle_beta   90.00
_cell.angle_gamma   90.00
#
_symmetry.space_group_name_H-M   'P 1'
#
loop_
_entity.id
_entity.type
_entity.pdbx_description
1 polymer ?
#
loop_
_entity_poly.entity_id
_entity_poly.type
_entity_poly.pdbx_seq_one_letter_code
_entity_poly.pdbx_strand_id
1 'polypeptide(L)'
;MVTSFGGIRLGAGPCTRRRLAFVQRWRGQDEIPTDWGRCVVTIGVFDGVHRGHQELINHAVKTGRSRGVPTVVMTFDPHPMEVVFPGSHPAQLTTLTRRAELVEELGVDVFLVMPFTSDFMKLTPERYVHELLVERLHVVEVVVGENFTFGKKAAGNVALLRKAGERFGFAVDSMTLISEVSATDRDETVTFSSTYIRSCVDAGDVVAAAEALGRPHRVEGVVVRGDGRGKVLGFPTANVAPPMYSAIPADGVYAAWFTVLGHGPIAGSVIPGERYQAAVSVGTNPTFSGRTRTVEAFVLDTTADLYGQHVAVDFVAKLRGQEKFDKVDDLVEQMGRDTDHARTLLSR
;
A
#
# COMPACT_ATOMS: atom_id res chain seq x y z
N MET A 1 -45.60 27.34 52.46
CA MET A 1 -44.57 26.27 52.43
C MET A 1 -44.14 26.13 51.00
N VAL A 2 -42.96 26.63 50.70
CA VAL A 2 -42.39 26.65 49.34
C VAL A 2 -41.30 25.60 49.35
N THR A 3 -41.44 24.52 48.55
CA THR A 3 -40.43 23.49 48.37
C THR A 3 -39.61 23.79 47.14
N SER A 4 -38.31 23.99 47.38
CA SER A 4 -37.23 24.25 46.43
C SER A 4 -36.99 23.07 45.51
N PHE A 5 -36.98 23.27 44.19
CA PHE A 5 -36.48 22.33 43.20
C PHE A 5 -34.95 22.49 43.03
N GLY A 6 -34.21 21.46 43.42
CA GLY A 6 -32.79 21.37 43.20
C GLY A 6 -32.45 21.09 41.75
N GLY A 7 -31.68 21.97 41.11
CA GLY A 7 -31.16 21.82 39.76
C GLY A 7 -30.06 20.75 39.70
N ILE A 8 -30.28 19.71 38.91
CA ILE A 8 -29.27 18.72 38.56
C ILE A 8 -28.36 19.32 37.49
N ARG A 9 -27.11 19.62 37.86
CA ARG A 9 -26.02 19.93 36.88
C ARG A 9 -25.60 18.62 36.20
N LEU A 10 -25.96 18.48 34.94
CA LEU A 10 -25.36 17.47 34.10
C LEU A 10 -23.90 17.83 33.86
N GLY A 11 -22.99 17.15 34.57
CA GLY A 11 -21.56 17.23 34.31
C GLY A 11 -21.26 16.59 32.96
N ALA A 12 -20.65 17.34 32.02
CA ALA A 12 -20.05 16.81 30.84
C ALA A 12 -18.87 15.92 31.26
N GLY A 13 -19.09 14.61 31.31
CA GLY A 13 -18.03 13.64 31.50
C GLY A 13 -17.10 13.64 30.28
N PRO A 14 -15.79 13.33 30.46
CA PRO A 14 -14.86 13.26 29.35
C PRO A 14 -15.36 12.21 28.34
N CYS A 15 -15.47 12.64 27.09
CA CYS A 15 -15.77 11.76 25.94
C CYS A 15 -14.65 10.71 25.87
N THR A 16 -14.88 9.54 26.47
CA THR A 16 -13.97 8.40 26.38
C THR A 16 -13.97 7.91 24.94
N ARG A 17 -12.86 8.19 24.25
CA ARG A 17 -12.56 7.76 22.88
C ARG A 17 -12.77 6.24 22.77
N ARG A 18 -13.87 5.80 22.19
CA ARG A 18 -14.01 4.42 21.70
C ARG A 18 -12.98 4.30 20.57
N ARG A 19 -11.89 3.59 20.82
CA ARG A 19 -10.98 3.15 19.77
C ARG A 19 -11.83 2.34 18.80
N LEU A 20 -12.00 2.81 17.56
CA LEU A 20 -12.66 2.04 16.53
C LEU A 20 -11.86 0.75 16.38
N ALA A 21 -12.51 -0.39 16.38
CA ALA A 21 -11.85 -1.69 16.33
C ALA A 21 -11.17 -1.92 14.96
N PHE A 22 -11.59 -1.15 13.94
CA PHE A 22 -11.08 -1.21 12.57
C PHE A 22 -11.02 0.20 11.97
N VAL A 23 -10.12 0.42 10.99
CA VAL A 23 -10.08 1.65 10.20
C VAL A 23 -11.39 1.82 9.43
N GLN A 24 -12.03 2.99 9.56
CA GLN A 24 -13.17 3.32 8.71
C GLN A 24 -12.67 3.61 7.30
N ARG A 25 -13.34 3.06 6.29
CA ARG A 25 -12.99 3.26 4.88
C ARG A 25 -14.10 4.05 4.22
N TRP A 26 -13.76 5.23 3.68
CA TRP A 26 -14.70 6.10 2.97
C TRP A 26 -14.24 6.31 1.54
N ARG A 27 -15.20 6.36 0.62
CA ARG A 27 -14.95 6.61 -0.80
C ARG A 27 -15.70 7.87 -1.25
N GLY A 28 -14.94 8.93 -1.52
CA GLY A 28 -15.50 10.24 -1.84
C GLY A 28 -16.00 11.02 -0.63
N GLN A 29 -16.28 12.29 -0.87
CA GLN A 29 -16.76 13.20 0.18
C GLN A 29 -18.18 12.87 0.68
N ASP A 30 -18.97 12.16 -0.13
CA ASP A 30 -20.36 11.86 0.19
C ASP A 30 -20.50 10.74 1.25
N GLU A 31 -19.46 9.94 1.43
CA GLU A 31 -19.38 8.93 2.49
C GLU A 31 -18.87 9.50 3.83
N ILE A 32 -18.43 10.76 3.87
CA ILE A 32 -18.08 11.41 5.12
C ILE A 32 -19.39 11.69 5.88
N PRO A 33 -19.57 11.16 7.11
CA PRO A 33 -20.79 11.38 7.87
C PRO A 33 -21.08 12.87 8.10
N THR A 34 -22.33 13.28 8.02
CA THR A 34 -22.73 14.69 8.19
C THR A 34 -22.50 15.22 9.61
N ASP A 35 -22.44 14.33 10.59
CA ASP A 35 -22.10 14.61 11.99
C ASP A 35 -20.61 14.35 12.30
N TRP A 36 -19.76 14.20 11.25
CA TRP A 36 -18.32 14.03 11.43
C TRP A 36 -17.71 15.20 12.18
N GLY A 37 -16.95 14.86 13.21
CA GLY A 37 -16.30 15.84 14.07
C GLY A 37 -14.96 16.35 13.49
N ARG A 38 -14.21 17.03 14.34
CA ARG A 38 -12.88 17.59 14.01
C ARG A 38 -11.85 16.45 13.83
N CYS A 39 -10.88 16.63 12.92
CA CYS A 39 -9.84 15.64 12.68
C CYS A 39 -8.46 16.25 12.38
N VAL A 40 -7.42 15.43 12.48
CA VAL A 40 -6.12 15.65 11.85
C VAL A 40 -6.12 14.90 10.52
N VAL A 41 -5.64 15.52 9.45
CA VAL A 41 -5.55 14.88 8.13
C VAL A 41 -4.12 14.85 7.62
N THR A 42 -3.72 13.73 7.03
CA THR A 42 -2.53 13.64 6.17
C THR A 42 -2.95 13.27 4.75
N ILE A 43 -2.30 13.87 3.74
CA ILE A 43 -2.76 13.82 2.36
C ILE A 43 -1.62 13.38 1.45
N GLY A 44 -1.87 12.35 0.65
CA GLY A 44 -0.87 11.84 -0.29
C GLY A 44 -1.39 10.66 -1.10
N VAL A 45 -0.64 10.25 -2.12
CA VAL A 45 -0.95 9.01 -2.85
C VAL A 45 -0.69 7.78 -1.98
N PHE A 46 0.33 7.84 -1.12
CA PHE A 46 0.73 6.79 -0.17
C PHE A 46 0.93 5.41 -0.82
N ASP A 47 1.26 5.36 -2.11
CA ASP A 47 1.52 4.10 -2.78
C ASP A 47 2.78 3.44 -2.21
N GLY A 48 2.63 2.17 -1.80
CA GLY A 48 3.66 1.40 -1.11
C GLY A 48 3.71 1.62 0.40
N VAL A 49 3.17 2.70 0.96
CA VAL A 49 3.29 3.05 2.41
C VAL A 49 4.73 2.78 2.90
N HIS A 50 5.72 3.37 2.20
CA HIS A 50 7.14 3.22 2.50
C HIS A 50 7.52 3.95 3.80
N ARG A 51 8.75 3.76 4.29
CA ARG A 51 9.20 4.33 5.58
C ARG A 51 8.94 5.82 5.72
N GLY A 52 9.18 6.63 4.67
CA GLY A 52 8.87 8.06 4.71
C GLY A 52 7.36 8.34 4.84
N HIS A 53 6.50 7.53 4.20
CA HIS A 53 5.05 7.61 4.41
C HIS A 53 4.66 7.19 5.82
N GLN A 54 5.27 6.11 6.35
CA GLN A 54 5.00 5.62 7.71
C GLN A 54 5.33 6.69 8.75
N GLU A 55 6.44 7.40 8.59
CA GLU A 55 6.82 8.48 9.51
C GLU A 55 5.82 9.63 9.47
N LEU A 56 5.44 10.09 8.28
CA LEU A 56 4.44 11.15 8.11
C LEU A 56 3.10 10.75 8.73
N ILE A 57 2.63 9.53 8.47
CA ILE A 57 1.38 9.00 9.03
C ILE A 57 1.47 8.86 10.55
N ASN A 58 2.57 8.30 11.06
CA ASN A 58 2.80 8.17 12.51
C ASN A 58 2.79 9.54 13.22
N HIS A 59 3.37 10.55 12.59
CA HIS A 59 3.34 11.91 13.11
C HIS A 59 1.90 12.45 13.16
N ALA A 60 1.12 12.29 12.08
CA ALA A 60 -0.29 12.67 12.06
C ALA A 60 -1.11 11.93 13.13
N VAL A 61 -0.86 10.62 13.35
CA VAL A 61 -1.52 9.83 14.40
C VAL A 61 -1.16 10.34 15.79
N LYS A 62 0.12 10.67 16.05
CA LYS A 62 0.55 11.26 17.34
C LYS A 62 -0.14 12.61 17.55
N THR A 63 -0.21 13.45 16.54
CA THR A 63 -0.88 14.77 16.59
C THR A 63 -2.38 14.60 16.86
N GLY A 64 -3.06 13.70 16.16
CA GLY A 64 -4.47 13.40 16.41
C GLY A 64 -4.73 12.93 17.85
N ARG A 65 -3.87 12.06 18.37
CA ARG A 65 -3.93 11.60 19.77
C ARG A 65 -3.75 12.72 20.76
N SER A 66 -2.76 13.60 20.57
CA SER A 66 -2.48 14.73 21.47
C SER A 66 -3.63 15.74 21.51
N ARG A 67 -4.32 15.92 20.37
CA ARG A 67 -5.49 16.81 20.25
C ARG A 67 -6.81 16.15 20.63
N GLY A 68 -6.84 14.85 20.89
CA GLY A 68 -8.06 14.11 21.21
C GLY A 68 -9.04 13.97 20.03
N VAL A 69 -8.56 14.04 18.79
CA VAL A 69 -9.36 13.93 17.56
C VAL A 69 -8.88 12.76 16.69
N PRO A 70 -9.73 12.17 15.83
CA PRO A 70 -9.34 11.11 14.90
C PRO A 70 -8.35 11.61 13.85
N THR A 71 -7.59 10.65 13.32
CA THR A 71 -6.65 10.85 12.22
C THR A 71 -7.19 10.27 10.92
N VAL A 72 -7.22 11.08 9.88
CA VAL A 72 -7.63 10.71 8.53
C VAL A 72 -6.40 10.63 7.62
N VAL A 73 -6.23 9.51 6.95
CA VAL A 73 -5.34 9.40 5.79
C VAL A 73 -6.18 9.57 4.54
N MET A 74 -5.92 10.62 3.78
CA MET A 74 -6.60 10.88 2.51
C MET A 74 -5.70 10.50 1.34
N THR A 75 -6.19 9.62 0.47
CA THR A 75 -5.54 9.18 -0.76
C THR A 75 -6.46 9.32 -1.97
N PHE A 76 -5.99 8.95 -3.15
CA PHE A 76 -6.68 9.17 -4.42
C PHE A 76 -6.81 7.86 -5.22
N ASP A 77 -7.94 7.70 -5.90
CA ASP A 77 -8.21 6.64 -6.86
C ASP A 77 -9.12 7.16 -7.99
N PRO A 78 -8.73 7.03 -9.29
CA PRO A 78 -7.46 6.50 -9.79
C PRO A 78 -6.24 7.35 -9.39
N HIS A 79 -5.04 6.83 -9.69
CA HIS A 79 -3.80 7.58 -9.44
C HIS A 79 -3.82 8.93 -10.17
N PRO A 80 -3.47 10.07 -9.52
CA PRO A 80 -3.55 11.39 -10.14
C PRO A 80 -2.87 11.48 -11.51
N MET A 81 -1.71 10.82 -11.69
CA MET A 81 -0.98 10.80 -12.97
C MET A 81 -1.77 10.16 -14.11
N GLU A 82 -2.64 9.20 -13.83
CA GLU A 82 -3.48 8.55 -14.85
C GLU A 82 -4.49 9.54 -15.44
N VAL A 83 -5.04 10.42 -14.61
CA VAL A 83 -6.02 11.43 -15.04
C VAL A 83 -5.36 12.64 -15.69
N VAL A 84 -4.20 13.06 -15.15
CA VAL A 84 -3.44 14.21 -15.67
C VAL A 84 -2.74 13.86 -17.00
N PHE A 85 -2.20 12.65 -17.11
CA PHE A 85 -1.51 12.14 -18.30
C PHE A 85 -2.01 10.74 -18.62
N PRO A 86 -3.13 10.61 -19.35
CA PRO A 86 -3.70 9.31 -19.70
C PRO A 86 -2.67 8.38 -20.36
N GLY A 87 -2.60 7.15 -19.90
CA GLY A 87 -1.59 6.16 -20.33
C GLY A 87 -0.25 6.22 -19.60
N SER A 88 -0.08 7.13 -18.65
CA SER A 88 1.14 7.27 -17.82
C SER A 88 0.93 6.78 -16.38
N HIS A 89 0.12 5.74 -16.21
CA HIS A 89 -0.12 5.14 -14.89
C HIS A 89 1.19 4.52 -14.35
N PRO A 90 1.73 5.00 -13.22
CA PRO A 90 2.90 4.35 -12.63
C PRO A 90 2.52 2.98 -12.08
N ALA A 91 3.45 2.01 -12.16
CA ALA A 91 3.22 0.70 -11.58
C ALA A 91 2.88 0.81 -10.08
N GLN A 92 1.78 0.18 -9.66
CA GLN A 92 1.29 0.24 -8.27
C GLN A 92 2.09 -0.69 -7.36
N LEU A 93 2.61 -0.15 -6.27
CA LEU A 93 3.33 -0.90 -5.24
C LEU A 93 2.38 -1.62 -4.27
N THR A 94 1.16 -1.09 -4.12
CA THR A 94 0.12 -1.67 -3.23
C THR A 94 -1.27 -1.49 -3.83
N THR A 95 -2.12 -2.50 -3.67
CA THR A 95 -3.57 -2.36 -3.88
C THR A 95 -4.15 -1.36 -2.86
N LEU A 96 -5.33 -0.79 -3.15
CA LEU A 96 -6.01 0.07 -2.17
C LEU A 96 -6.36 -0.66 -0.88
N THR A 97 -6.75 -1.94 -0.99
CA THR A 97 -7.05 -2.79 0.18
C THR A 97 -5.80 -2.95 1.04
N ARG A 98 -4.67 -3.33 0.45
CA ARG A 98 -3.41 -3.48 1.19
C ARG A 98 -2.94 -2.15 1.78
N ARG A 99 -3.13 -1.03 1.07
CA ARG A 99 -2.81 0.31 1.58
C ARG A 99 -3.64 0.66 2.80
N ALA A 100 -4.95 0.34 2.78
CA ALA A 100 -5.83 0.54 3.94
C ALA A 100 -5.39 -0.28 5.15
N GLU A 101 -5.00 -1.56 4.96
CA GLU A 101 -4.47 -2.42 6.03
C GLU A 101 -3.19 -1.83 6.64
N LEU A 102 -2.25 -1.40 5.79
CA LEU A 102 -0.98 -0.84 6.25
C LEU A 102 -1.17 0.46 7.05
N VAL A 103 -2.10 1.33 6.67
CA VAL A 103 -2.38 2.54 7.45
C VAL A 103 -3.16 2.24 8.74
N GLU A 104 -3.98 1.18 8.74
CA GLU A 104 -4.63 0.66 9.95
C GLU A 104 -3.61 0.16 10.97
N GLU A 105 -2.59 -0.60 10.53
CA GLU A 105 -1.48 -1.06 11.36
C GLU A 105 -0.74 0.11 12.04
N LEU A 106 -0.69 1.30 11.38
CA LEU A 106 -0.11 2.53 11.95
C LEU A 106 -1.05 3.25 12.93
N GLY A 107 -2.28 2.78 13.09
CA GLY A 107 -3.24 3.32 14.05
C GLY A 107 -4.03 4.52 13.54
N VAL A 108 -4.23 4.62 12.23
CA VAL A 108 -5.14 5.58 11.58
C VAL A 108 -6.59 5.22 11.88
N ASP A 109 -7.43 6.21 12.11
CA ASP A 109 -8.85 6.01 12.41
C ASP A 109 -9.71 5.93 11.13
N VAL A 110 -9.32 6.67 10.08
CA VAL A 110 -10.08 6.75 8.81
C VAL A 110 -9.13 6.72 7.60
N PHE A 111 -9.46 5.87 6.64
CA PHE A 111 -8.85 5.84 5.31
C PHE A 111 -9.84 6.37 4.28
N LEU A 112 -9.63 7.60 3.82
CA LEU A 112 -10.47 8.29 2.85
C LEU A 112 -9.87 8.19 1.46
N VAL A 113 -10.55 7.53 0.53
CA VAL A 113 -10.19 7.44 -0.88
C VAL A 113 -10.99 8.46 -1.68
N MET A 114 -10.35 9.52 -2.12
CA MET A 114 -10.98 10.54 -2.96
C MET A 114 -10.94 10.13 -4.44
N PRO A 115 -12.10 10.11 -5.14
CA PRO A 115 -12.13 9.92 -6.58
C PRO A 115 -11.40 11.07 -7.28
N PHE A 116 -10.24 10.75 -7.91
CA PHE A 116 -9.49 11.76 -8.66
C PHE A 116 -10.05 11.89 -10.07
N THR A 117 -11.13 12.65 -10.19
CA THR A 117 -11.86 12.89 -11.45
C THR A 117 -11.33 14.12 -12.17
N SER A 118 -11.72 14.28 -13.46
CA SER A 118 -11.46 15.51 -14.22
C SER A 118 -12.02 16.77 -13.56
N ASP A 119 -13.11 16.66 -12.80
CA ASP A 119 -13.70 17.79 -12.09
C ASP A 119 -12.95 18.08 -10.79
N PHE A 120 -12.55 17.05 -10.04
CA PHE A 120 -11.70 17.19 -8.87
C PHE A 120 -10.35 17.86 -9.23
N MET A 121 -9.75 17.47 -10.37
CA MET A 121 -8.52 18.07 -10.89
C MET A 121 -8.65 19.58 -11.22
N LYS A 122 -9.87 20.06 -11.51
CA LYS A 122 -10.14 21.48 -11.82
C LYS A 122 -10.39 22.36 -10.58
N LEU A 123 -10.50 21.78 -9.39
CA LEU A 123 -10.70 22.54 -8.15
C LEU A 123 -9.52 23.50 -7.93
N THR A 124 -9.83 24.78 -7.71
CA THR A 124 -8.79 25.72 -7.30
C THR A 124 -8.27 25.38 -5.90
N PRO A 125 -7.05 25.79 -5.54
CA PRO A 125 -6.54 25.53 -4.20
C PRO A 125 -7.48 26.06 -3.09
N GLU A 126 -8.11 27.20 -3.28
CA GLU A 126 -9.03 27.81 -2.33
C GLU A 126 -10.29 26.95 -2.14
N ARG A 127 -10.89 26.46 -3.24
CA ARG A 127 -12.05 25.59 -3.17
C ARG A 127 -11.69 24.25 -2.54
N TYR A 128 -10.54 23.66 -2.89
CA TYR A 128 -10.05 22.44 -2.29
C TYR A 128 -9.95 22.55 -0.76
N VAL A 129 -9.35 23.64 -0.26
CA VAL A 129 -9.25 23.86 1.19
C VAL A 129 -10.62 24.10 1.81
N HIS A 130 -11.40 25.01 1.26
CA HIS A 130 -12.69 25.42 1.87
C HIS A 130 -13.70 24.25 1.87
N GLU A 131 -13.96 23.67 0.69
CA GLU A 131 -15.02 22.67 0.54
C GLU A 131 -14.65 21.33 1.20
N LEU A 132 -13.39 20.88 1.06
CA LEU A 132 -13.00 19.56 1.53
C LEU A 132 -12.40 19.60 2.96
N LEU A 133 -11.41 20.46 3.22
CA LEU A 133 -10.71 20.46 4.51
C LEU A 133 -11.53 21.14 5.60
N VAL A 134 -12.19 22.27 5.27
CA VAL A 134 -12.92 23.06 6.26
C VAL A 134 -14.35 22.55 6.43
N GLU A 135 -15.13 22.51 5.35
CA GLU A 135 -16.57 22.21 5.45
C GLU A 135 -16.89 20.73 5.62
N ARG A 136 -16.12 19.83 4.99
CA ARG A 136 -16.40 18.38 5.05
C ARG A 136 -15.62 17.67 6.14
N LEU A 137 -14.32 17.92 6.25
CA LEU A 137 -13.45 17.21 7.20
C LEU A 137 -13.29 17.93 8.54
N HIS A 138 -13.68 19.21 8.65
CA HIS A 138 -13.51 20.01 9.87
C HIS A 138 -12.08 19.91 10.44
N VAL A 139 -11.09 20.06 9.54
CA VAL A 139 -9.69 19.80 9.86
C VAL A 139 -9.19 20.79 10.91
N VAL A 140 -8.51 20.29 11.94
CA VAL A 140 -7.81 21.10 12.95
C VAL A 140 -6.33 21.18 12.70
N GLU A 141 -5.77 20.20 11.98
CA GLU A 141 -4.39 20.22 11.55
C GLU A 141 -4.19 19.36 10.30
N VAL A 142 -3.39 19.88 9.37
CA VAL A 142 -2.93 19.17 8.17
C VAL A 142 -1.47 18.83 8.33
N VAL A 143 -1.12 17.55 8.20
CA VAL A 143 0.25 17.05 8.24
C VAL A 143 0.64 16.56 6.84
N VAL A 144 1.65 17.18 6.21
CA VAL A 144 2.04 16.89 4.82
C VAL A 144 3.56 16.94 4.64
N GLY A 145 4.05 16.37 3.54
CA GLY A 145 5.44 16.57 3.13
C GLY A 145 5.69 18.02 2.67
N GLU A 146 6.91 18.53 2.81
CA GLU A 146 7.29 19.89 2.39
C GLU A 146 7.05 20.16 0.90
N ASN A 147 7.11 19.12 0.08
CA ASN A 147 6.88 19.16 -1.36
C ASN A 147 5.40 18.98 -1.76
N PHE A 148 4.48 19.00 -0.80
CA PHE A 148 3.06 18.80 -1.06
C PHE A 148 2.49 19.90 -1.93
N THR A 149 1.81 19.48 -3.00
CA THR A 149 1.08 20.36 -3.90
C THR A 149 -0.35 19.87 -4.12
N PHE A 150 -1.28 20.79 -4.37
CA PHE A 150 -2.70 20.46 -4.52
C PHE A 150 -3.44 21.47 -5.42
N GLY A 151 -4.67 21.12 -5.75
CA GLY A 151 -5.53 21.95 -6.58
C GLY A 151 -5.13 21.98 -8.06
N LYS A 152 -5.87 22.75 -8.84
CA LYS A 152 -5.72 22.85 -10.30
C LYS A 152 -4.27 23.16 -10.70
N LYS A 153 -3.68 22.30 -11.55
CA LYS A 153 -2.29 22.41 -12.04
C LYS A 153 -1.25 22.47 -10.91
N ALA A 154 -1.52 21.86 -9.76
CA ALA A 154 -0.65 21.89 -8.58
C ALA A 154 -0.30 23.33 -8.12
N ALA A 155 -1.23 24.28 -8.29
CA ALA A 155 -1.00 25.68 -7.94
C ALA A 155 -0.98 25.94 -6.42
N GLY A 156 -1.56 25.05 -5.61
CA GLY A 156 -1.48 25.07 -4.15
C GLY A 156 -0.18 24.43 -3.67
N ASN A 157 0.38 24.97 -2.60
CA ASN A 157 1.57 24.48 -1.92
C ASN A 157 1.43 24.66 -0.40
N VAL A 158 2.43 24.20 0.37
CA VAL A 158 2.44 24.30 1.83
C VAL A 158 2.31 25.74 2.33
N ALA A 159 2.94 26.73 1.66
CA ALA A 159 2.84 28.12 2.06
C ALA A 159 1.40 28.67 1.90
N LEU A 160 0.73 28.33 0.81
CA LEU A 160 -0.67 28.68 0.59
C LEU A 160 -1.59 27.96 1.60
N LEU A 161 -1.29 26.70 1.91
CA LEU A 161 -2.04 25.93 2.91
C LEU A 161 -1.92 26.55 4.31
N ARG A 162 -0.73 27.03 4.70
CA ARG A 162 -0.52 27.75 5.97
C ARG A 162 -1.35 29.06 6.04
N LYS A 163 -1.34 29.85 4.96
CA LYS A 163 -2.19 31.07 4.88
C LYS A 163 -3.68 30.76 5.01
N ALA A 164 -4.10 29.66 4.40
CA ALA A 164 -5.47 29.18 4.56
C ALA A 164 -5.75 28.70 6.00
N GLY A 165 -4.80 28.03 6.64
CA GLY A 165 -4.88 27.64 8.04
C GLY A 165 -5.06 28.81 9.00
N GLU A 166 -4.29 29.88 8.81
CA GLU A 166 -4.45 31.14 9.55
C GLU A 166 -5.85 31.74 9.38
N ARG A 167 -6.39 31.70 8.15
CA ARG A 167 -7.72 32.24 7.84
C ARG A 167 -8.86 31.42 8.42
N PHE A 168 -8.76 30.09 8.36
CA PHE A 168 -9.85 29.16 8.71
C PHE A 168 -9.68 28.47 10.06
N GLY A 169 -8.58 28.69 10.76
CA GLY A 169 -8.38 28.22 12.13
C GLY A 169 -7.87 26.77 12.22
N PHE A 170 -7.05 26.30 11.27
CA PHE A 170 -6.36 25.01 11.37
C PHE A 170 -4.83 25.16 11.28
N ALA A 171 -4.10 24.27 11.93
CA ALA A 171 -2.64 24.24 11.88
C ALA A 171 -2.15 23.49 10.62
N VAL A 172 -0.92 23.80 10.19
CA VAL A 172 -0.24 23.07 9.11
C VAL A 172 1.17 22.72 9.55
N ASP A 173 1.40 21.42 9.66
CA ASP A 173 2.73 20.87 9.92
C ASP A 173 3.28 20.24 8.65
N SER A 174 4.52 20.58 8.29
CA SER A 174 5.16 20.02 7.11
C SER A 174 6.49 19.36 7.50
N MET A 175 6.67 18.13 7.04
CA MET A 175 7.83 17.32 7.35
C MET A 175 8.72 17.17 6.12
N THR A 176 10.04 17.28 6.35
CA THR A 176 11.05 16.85 5.36
C THR A 176 11.02 15.33 5.27
N LEU A 177 10.96 14.79 4.06
CA LEU A 177 11.03 13.34 3.86
C LEU A 177 12.41 12.84 4.24
N ILE A 178 12.49 11.70 4.94
CA ILE A 178 13.76 11.12 5.38
C ILE A 178 14.59 10.72 4.18
N SER A 179 15.87 11.13 4.22
CA SER A 179 16.94 10.57 3.44
C SER A 179 17.78 9.69 4.36
N GLU A 180 17.78 8.38 4.15
CA GLU A 180 18.69 7.47 4.88
C GLU A 180 19.93 7.19 4.04
N VAL A 181 21.07 6.96 4.71
CA VAL A 181 22.30 6.50 4.07
C VAL A 181 22.07 5.09 3.55
N SER A 182 22.36 4.84 2.28
CA SER A 182 22.25 3.50 1.68
C SER A 182 23.09 2.50 2.48
N ALA A 183 22.52 1.33 2.77
CA ALA A 183 23.26 0.25 3.44
C ALA A 183 24.37 -0.33 2.58
N THR A 184 24.30 -0.14 1.24
CA THR A 184 25.25 -0.66 0.27
C THR A 184 26.37 0.34 -0.08
N ASP A 185 26.12 1.64 0.08
CA ASP A 185 27.13 2.67 -0.12
C ASP A 185 26.98 3.77 0.94
N ARG A 186 27.92 3.83 1.90
CA ARG A 186 27.84 4.69 3.09
C ARG A 186 27.94 6.19 2.79
N ASP A 187 28.25 6.57 1.54
CA ASP A 187 28.39 7.96 1.11
C ASP A 187 27.17 8.47 0.32
N GLU A 188 26.21 7.60 -0.06
CA GLU A 188 25.00 8.02 -0.76
C GLU A 188 23.79 8.06 0.17
N THR A 189 23.20 9.25 0.32
CA THR A 189 21.89 9.42 0.95
C THR A 189 20.79 9.10 -0.06
N VAL A 190 20.03 8.02 0.18
CA VAL A 190 18.88 7.63 -0.66
C VAL A 190 17.59 8.15 -0.02
N THR A 191 16.85 8.96 -0.76
CA THR A 191 15.51 9.36 -0.34
C THR A 191 14.52 8.26 -0.68
N PHE A 192 13.95 7.62 0.31
CA PHE A 192 12.93 6.59 0.11
C PHE A 192 11.66 7.22 -0.48
N SER A 193 11.38 6.89 -1.72
CA SER A 193 10.21 7.35 -2.46
C SER A 193 9.55 6.20 -3.22
N SER A 194 8.27 6.34 -3.57
CA SER A 194 7.59 5.35 -4.41
C SER A 194 8.29 5.17 -5.78
N THR A 195 8.91 6.23 -6.31
CA THR A 195 9.68 6.16 -7.56
C THR A 195 10.94 5.32 -7.41
N TYR A 196 11.71 5.52 -6.35
CA TYR A 196 12.89 4.71 -6.03
C TYR A 196 12.51 3.22 -5.88
N ILE A 197 11.45 2.93 -5.12
CA ILE A 197 11.01 1.55 -4.90
C ILE A 197 10.58 0.89 -6.22
N ARG A 198 9.86 1.61 -7.09
CA ARG A 198 9.50 1.09 -8.42
C ARG A 198 10.73 0.75 -9.25
N SER A 199 11.77 1.59 -9.20
CA SER A 199 13.03 1.32 -9.90
C SER A 199 13.73 0.07 -9.35
N CYS A 200 13.77 -0.12 -8.02
CA CYS A 200 14.30 -1.34 -7.39
C CYS A 200 13.51 -2.59 -7.82
N VAL A 201 12.19 -2.53 -7.76
CA VAL A 201 11.31 -3.64 -8.17
C VAL A 201 11.52 -3.96 -9.65
N ASP A 202 11.56 -2.96 -10.52
CA ASP A 202 11.75 -3.15 -11.95
C ASP A 202 13.14 -3.69 -12.32
N ALA A 203 14.16 -3.41 -11.51
CA ALA A 203 15.48 -4.02 -11.60
C ALA A 203 15.57 -5.43 -11.00
N GLY A 204 14.55 -5.85 -10.22
CA GLY A 204 14.52 -7.12 -9.49
C GLY A 204 15.31 -7.07 -8.19
N ASP A 205 15.70 -5.88 -7.73
CA ASP A 205 16.31 -5.68 -6.41
C ASP A 205 15.21 -5.57 -5.34
N VAL A 206 14.66 -6.74 -4.99
CA VAL A 206 13.59 -6.83 -3.99
C VAL A 206 14.10 -6.57 -2.57
N VAL A 207 15.41 -6.67 -2.35
CA VAL A 207 16.04 -6.39 -1.05
C VAL A 207 16.06 -4.89 -0.79
N ALA A 208 16.58 -4.08 -1.72
CA ALA A 208 16.54 -2.63 -1.60
C ALA A 208 15.11 -2.08 -1.55
N ALA A 209 14.19 -2.68 -2.34
CA ALA A 209 12.77 -2.34 -2.24
C ALA A 209 12.21 -2.62 -0.84
N ALA A 210 12.54 -3.77 -0.24
CA ALA A 210 12.09 -4.15 1.09
C ALA A 210 12.66 -3.22 2.19
N GLU A 211 13.91 -2.80 2.06
CA GLU A 211 14.54 -1.83 2.95
C GLU A 211 13.77 -0.50 2.96
N ALA A 212 13.48 0.05 1.79
CA ALA A 212 12.72 1.29 1.66
C ALA A 212 11.26 1.17 2.12
N LEU A 213 10.64 0.01 1.92
CA LEU A 213 9.28 -0.29 2.36
C LEU A 213 9.18 -0.59 3.87
N GLY A 214 10.28 -1.05 4.50
CA GLY A 214 10.29 -1.62 5.86
C GLY A 214 9.64 -3.01 5.94
N ARG A 215 9.41 -3.68 4.80
CA ARG A 215 8.84 -5.02 4.65
C ARG A 215 9.07 -5.54 3.23
N PRO A 216 8.96 -6.85 2.98
CA PRO A 216 9.05 -7.40 1.62
C PRO A 216 8.03 -6.75 0.67
N HIS A 217 8.44 -6.56 -0.60
CA HIS A 217 7.52 -6.14 -1.65
C HIS A 217 6.50 -7.24 -1.92
N ARG A 218 5.21 -6.87 -1.96
CA ARG A 218 4.10 -7.79 -2.13
C ARG A 218 3.41 -7.63 -3.47
N VAL A 219 3.18 -8.75 -4.15
CA VAL A 219 2.28 -8.85 -5.29
C VAL A 219 1.06 -9.67 -4.87
N GLU A 220 -0.13 -9.12 -5.05
CA GLU A 220 -1.40 -9.80 -4.77
C GLU A 220 -2.11 -10.12 -6.08
N GLY A 221 -2.86 -11.23 -6.11
CA GLY A 221 -3.63 -11.60 -7.28
C GLY A 221 -4.49 -12.83 -7.07
N VAL A 222 -5.25 -13.18 -8.09
CA VAL A 222 -6.07 -14.41 -8.11
C VAL A 222 -5.29 -15.52 -8.80
N VAL A 223 -5.32 -16.72 -8.26
CA VAL A 223 -4.70 -17.90 -8.90
C VAL A 223 -5.55 -18.33 -10.09
N VAL A 224 -4.96 -18.31 -11.27
CA VAL A 224 -5.58 -18.69 -12.53
C VAL A 224 -4.96 -19.96 -13.12
N ARG A 225 -5.62 -20.57 -14.09
CA ARG A 225 -5.06 -21.69 -14.84
C ARG A 225 -3.92 -21.22 -15.74
N GLY A 226 -2.76 -21.86 -15.64
CA GLY A 226 -1.64 -21.73 -16.56
C GLY A 226 -1.51 -22.94 -17.47
N ASP A 227 -0.38 -23.05 -18.16
CA ASP A 227 -0.09 -24.13 -19.11
C ASP A 227 0.03 -25.53 -18.46
N GLY A 228 0.16 -25.59 -17.14
CA GLY A 228 0.26 -26.85 -16.37
C GLY A 228 1.58 -27.61 -16.55
N ARG A 229 2.60 -27.02 -17.20
CA ARG A 229 3.91 -27.66 -17.46
C ARG A 229 4.61 -28.09 -16.17
N GLY A 230 4.60 -27.23 -15.16
CA GLY A 230 5.24 -27.51 -13.87
C GLY A 230 4.66 -28.74 -13.16
N LYS A 231 3.34 -28.96 -13.27
CA LYS A 231 2.70 -30.15 -12.67
C LYS A 231 3.23 -31.48 -13.23
N VAL A 232 3.49 -31.54 -14.53
CA VAL A 232 4.04 -32.72 -15.21
C VAL A 232 5.48 -33.01 -14.74
N LEU A 233 6.21 -31.94 -14.39
CA LEU A 233 7.61 -31.99 -13.94
C LEU A 233 7.74 -32.21 -12.41
N GLY A 234 6.64 -32.34 -11.67
CA GLY A 234 6.66 -32.52 -10.22
C GLY A 234 6.70 -31.19 -9.42
N PHE A 235 6.64 -30.04 -10.10
CA PHE A 235 6.65 -28.71 -9.51
C PHE A 235 5.36 -27.94 -9.86
N PRO A 236 4.20 -28.30 -9.26
CA PRO A 236 2.94 -27.61 -9.55
C PRO A 236 3.02 -26.15 -9.09
N THR A 237 2.85 -25.21 -10.00
CA THR A 237 2.90 -23.77 -9.73
C THR A 237 1.51 -23.15 -9.69
N ALA A 238 1.30 -22.20 -8.77
CA ALA A 238 0.17 -21.29 -8.76
C ALA A 238 0.48 -20.09 -9.67
N ASN A 239 -0.29 -19.94 -10.75
CA ASN A 239 -0.19 -18.78 -11.64
C ASN A 239 -0.98 -17.63 -11.04
N VAL A 240 -0.29 -16.64 -10.50
CA VAL A 240 -0.89 -15.46 -9.87
C VAL A 240 -1.16 -14.40 -10.92
N ALA A 241 -2.41 -14.00 -11.08
CA ALA A 241 -2.85 -12.91 -11.95
C ALA A 241 -3.05 -11.62 -11.12
N PRO A 242 -2.06 -10.74 -11.06
CA PRO A 242 -2.19 -9.49 -10.31
C PRO A 242 -3.08 -8.49 -11.05
N PRO A 243 -3.65 -7.49 -10.34
CA PRO A 243 -4.34 -6.37 -10.97
C PRO A 243 -3.47 -5.67 -12.01
N MET A 244 -4.13 -5.02 -12.97
CA MET A 244 -3.45 -4.19 -13.96
C MET A 244 -2.59 -3.12 -13.27
N TYR A 245 -1.44 -2.83 -13.85
CA TYR A 245 -0.44 -1.89 -13.32
C TYR A 245 0.26 -2.31 -12.00
N SER A 246 0.09 -3.52 -11.50
CA SER A 246 0.89 -3.99 -10.35
C SER A 246 2.38 -3.92 -10.66
N ALA A 247 3.18 -3.43 -9.71
CA ALA A 247 4.63 -3.45 -9.79
C ALA A 247 5.12 -4.89 -9.56
N ILE A 248 5.54 -5.56 -10.65
CA ILE A 248 6.04 -6.93 -10.63
C ILE A 248 7.56 -6.87 -10.79
N PRO A 249 8.35 -7.62 -9.98
CA PRO A 249 9.81 -7.67 -10.10
C PRO A 249 10.30 -8.08 -11.51
N ALA A 250 11.56 -7.74 -11.82
CA ALA A 250 12.20 -8.18 -13.06
C ALA A 250 12.15 -9.70 -13.24
N ASP A 251 12.32 -10.15 -14.48
CA ASP A 251 12.40 -11.57 -14.81
C ASP A 251 13.51 -12.27 -13.99
N GLY A 252 13.18 -13.42 -13.42
CA GLY A 252 14.05 -14.19 -12.55
C GLY A 252 13.32 -15.19 -11.68
N VAL A 253 14.07 -15.87 -10.84
CA VAL A 253 13.55 -16.76 -9.80
C VAL A 253 13.84 -16.16 -8.43
N TYR A 254 12.85 -16.20 -7.55
CA TYR A 254 12.88 -15.52 -6.26
C TYR A 254 12.49 -16.47 -5.13
N ALA A 255 13.10 -16.28 -3.96
CA ALA A 255 12.57 -16.76 -2.69
C ALA A 255 11.48 -15.81 -2.20
N ALA A 256 10.32 -16.33 -1.85
CA ALA A 256 9.18 -15.53 -1.41
C ALA A 256 8.33 -16.27 -0.37
N TRP A 257 7.54 -15.49 0.37
CA TRP A 257 6.46 -16.03 1.17
C TRP A 257 5.16 -16.01 0.37
N PHE A 258 4.41 -17.08 0.45
CA PHE A 258 3.10 -17.24 -0.17
C PHE A 258 2.03 -17.29 0.91
N THR A 259 0.94 -16.56 0.74
CA THR A 259 -0.18 -16.51 1.70
C THR A 259 -1.49 -16.50 0.94
N VAL A 260 -2.45 -17.34 1.35
CA VAL A 260 -3.84 -17.23 0.84
C VAL A 260 -4.58 -16.20 1.68
N LEU A 261 -5.10 -15.15 1.03
CA LEU A 261 -5.80 -14.02 1.68
C LEU A 261 -7.31 -14.27 1.84
N GLY A 262 -7.86 -15.24 1.09
CA GLY A 262 -9.27 -15.62 1.18
C GLY A 262 -9.60 -16.33 2.50
N HIS A 263 -10.89 -16.40 2.83
CA HIS A 263 -11.38 -17.07 4.05
C HIS A 263 -12.16 -18.37 3.74
N GLY A 264 -12.22 -18.76 2.45
CA GLY A 264 -12.93 -19.98 2.03
C GLY A 264 -12.12 -21.26 2.33
N PRO A 265 -12.79 -22.42 2.41
CA PRO A 265 -12.09 -23.68 2.56
C PRO A 265 -11.24 -23.96 1.32
N ILE A 266 -10.03 -24.49 1.54
CA ILE A 266 -9.10 -24.90 0.50
C ILE A 266 -8.95 -26.41 0.58
N ALA A 267 -9.09 -27.10 -0.56
CA ALA A 267 -8.80 -28.51 -0.62
C ALA A 267 -7.28 -28.72 -0.59
N GLY A 268 -6.78 -29.39 0.46
CA GLY A 268 -5.35 -29.66 0.64
C GLY A 268 -4.80 -29.23 1.99
N SER A 269 -3.47 -28.98 2.05
CA SER A 269 -2.73 -28.69 3.28
C SER A 269 -2.56 -27.21 3.60
N VAL A 270 -3.04 -26.29 2.74
CA VAL A 270 -2.87 -24.84 2.91
C VAL A 270 -3.99 -24.26 3.78
N ILE A 271 -3.62 -23.50 4.78
CA ILE A 271 -4.52 -22.80 5.70
C ILE A 271 -4.52 -21.30 5.32
N PRO A 272 -5.70 -20.68 5.09
CA PRO A 272 -5.79 -19.24 4.83
C PRO A 272 -5.17 -18.40 5.95
N GLY A 273 -4.42 -17.37 5.56
CA GLY A 273 -3.71 -16.47 6.47
C GLY A 273 -2.34 -16.96 6.92
N GLU A 274 -2.02 -18.24 6.78
CA GLU A 274 -0.68 -18.76 7.07
C GLU A 274 0.31 -18.48 5.94
N ARG A 275 1.60 -18.35 6.30
CA ARG A 275 2.69 -18.06 5.36
C ARG A 275 3.41 -19.34 5.01
N TYR A 276 3.59 -19.60 3.72
CA TYR A 276 4.29 -20.74 3.16
C TYR A 276 5.52 -20.30 2.40
N GLN A 277 6.60 -21.05 2.49
CA GLN A 277 7.79 -20.83 1.67
C GLN A 277 7.47 -21.12 0.20
N ALA A 278 8.00 -20.29 -0.71
CA ALA A 278 7.80 -20.49 -2.14
C ALA A 278 9.05 -20.13 -2.95
N ALA A 279 9.28 -20.86 -4.03
CA ALA A 279 10.13 -20.47 -5.12
C ALA A 279 9.24 -19.88 -6.23
N VAL A 280 9.50 -18.62 -6.63
CA VAL A 280 8.63 -17.87 -7.53
C VAL A 280 9.39 -17.52 -8.80
N SER A 281 8.87 -17.97 -9.93
CA SER A 281 9.35 -17.58 -11.25
C SER A 281 8.59 -16.34 -11.73
N VAL A 282 9.31 -15.31 -12.10
CA VAL A 282 8.78 -14.14 -12.82
C VAL A 282 9.33 -14.18 -14.24
N GLY A 283 8.46 -14.20 -15.23
CA GLY A 283 8.84 -14.28 -16.63
C GLY A 283 8.00 -13.36 -17.51
N THR A 284 8.58 -12.88 -18.60
CA THR A 284 7.88 -12.03 -19.56
C THR A 284 7.32 -12.90 -20.69
N ASN A 285 6.00 -12.96 -20.82
CA ASN A 285 5.34 -13.60 -21.95
C ASN A 285 4.92 -12.55 -22.97
N PRO A 286 5.28 -12.74 -24.28
CA PRO A 286 4.74 -11.90 -25.35
C PRO A 286 3.24 -12.13 -25.47
N THR A 287 2.45 -11.06 -25.41
CA THR A 287 1.00 -11.08 -25.64
C THR A 287 0.65 -10.19 -26.82
N PHE A 288 -0.58 -10.33 -27.37
CA PHE A 288 -1.07 -9.46 -28.44
C PHE A 288 -1.14 -7.97 -28.04
N SER A 289 -1.18 -7.68 -26.74
CA SER A 289 -1.23 -6.32 -26.17
C SER A 289 0.11 -5.82 -25.63
N GLY A 290 1.21 -6.58 -25.80
CA GLY A 290 2.55 -6.21 -25.29
C GLY A 290 3.22 -7.33 -24.51
N ARG A 291 4.17 -6.96 -23.64
CA ARG A 291 4.87 -7.89 -22.75
C ARG A 291 4.21 -7.84 -21.37
N THR A 292 3.65 -8.95 -20.92
CA THR A 292 3.11 -9.06 -19.56
C THR A 292 3.99 -9.99 -18.74
N ARG A 293 4.43 -9.56 -17.57
CA ARG A 293 5.14 -10.41 -16.61
C ARG A 293 4.15 -11.36 -15.96
N THR A 294 4.47 -12.66 -15.93
CA THR A 294 3.74 -13.68 -15.19
C THR A 294 4.42 -13.96 -13.85
N VAL A 295 3.64 -14.32 -12.86
CA VAL A 295 4.12 -14.69 -11.52
C VAL A 295 3.66 -16.11 -11.24
N GLU A 296 4.59 -17.05 -11.19
CA GLU A 296 4.33 -18.48 -11.00
C GLU A 296 4.99 -18.93 -9.70
N ALA A 297 4.18 -19.23 -8.68
CA ALA A 297 4.66 -19.62 -7.36
C ALA A 297 4.58 -21.13 -7.17
N PHE A 298 5.72 -21.78 -6.96
CA PHE A 298 5.80 -23.13 -6.43
C PHE A 298 5.82 -23.03 -4.90
N VAL A 299 4.72 -23.45 -4.26
CA VAL A 299 4.58 -23.42 -2.79
C VAL A 299 5.18 -24.69 -2.23
N LEU A 300 6.21 -24.55 -1.40
CA LEU A 300 7.00 -25.66 -0.89
C LEU A 300 6.18 -26.50 0.09
N ASP A 301 6.41 -27.82 0.04
CA ASP A 301 5.91 -28.80 1.01
C ASP A 301 4.38 -28.76 1.21
N THR A 302 3.65 -28.31 0.17
CA THR A 302 2.20 -28.22 0.22
C THR A 302 1.54 -28.92 -0.96
N THR A 303 0.32 -29.38 -0.74
CA THR A 303 -0.58 -29.89 -1.79
C THR A 303 -1.93 -29.24 -1.59
N ALA A 304 -2.34 -28.37 -2.52
CA ALA A 304 -3.61 -27.66 -2.42
C ALA A 304 -4.18 -27.30 -3.80
N ASP A 305 -5.50 -27.24 -3.89
CA ASP A 305 -6.17 -26.60 -5.02
C ASP A 305 -6.35 -25.11 -4.71
N LEU A 306 -5.54 -24.30 -5.37
CA LEU A 306 -5.47 -22.85 -5.15
C LEU A 306 -6.23 -22.06 -6.22
N TYR A 307 -6.85 -22.70 -7.21
CA TYR A 307 -7.55 -21.98 -8.30
C TYR A 307 -8.67 -21.09 -7.76
N GLY A 308 -8.70 -19.84 -8.25
CA GLY A 308 -9.69 -18.84 -7.83
C GLY A 308 -9.41 -18.23 -6.46
N GLN A 309 -8.41 -18.67 -5.73
CA GLN A 309 -8.03 -18.10 -4.45
C GLN A 309 -7.31 -16.75 -4.66
N HIS A 310 -7.60 -15.77 -3.80
CA HIS A 310 -6.85 -14.52 -3.71
C HIS A 310 -5.63 -14.76 -2.84
N VAL A 311 -4.45 -14.45 -3.38
CA VAL A 311 -3.17 -14.78 -2.74
C VAL A 311 -2.23 -13.59 -2.73
N ALA A 312 -1.26 -13.62 -1.83
CA ALA A 312 -0.14 -12.69 -1.74
C ALA A 312 1.19 -13.43 -1.91
N VAL A 313 2.11 -12.81 -2.65
CA VAL A 313 3.50 -13.22 -2.80
C VAL A 313 4.39 -12.11 -2.27
N ASP A 314 5.06 -12.34 -1.14
CA ASP A 314 6.01 -11.42 -0.52
C ASP A 314 7.43 -11.78 -0.96
N PHE A 315 8.03 -10.99 -1.84
CA PHE A 315 9.36 -11.25 -2.40
C PHE A 315 10.47 -10.91 -1.40
N VAL A 316 11.33 -11.90 -1.10
CA VAL A 316 12.40 -11.78 -0.10
C VAL A 316 13.76 -11.59 -0.74
N ALA A 317 14.12 -12.43 -1.71
CA ALA A 317 15.42 -12.36 -2.39
C ALA A 317 15.34 -12.90 -3.81
N LYS A 318 16.16 -12.34 -4.71
CA LYS A 318 16.37 -12.91 -6.06
C LYS A 318 17.37 -14.04 -5.95
N LEU A 319 17.00 -15.23 -6.44
CA LEU A 319 17.87 -16.41 -6.45
C LEU A 319 18.78 -16.39 -7.68
N ARG A 320 18.19 -16.09 -8.85
CA ARG A 320 18.90 -15.99 -10.14
C ARG A 320 18.09 -15.26 -11.21
N GLY A 321 18.70 -15.00 -12.35
CA GLY A 321 18.00 -14.59 -13.58
C GLY A 321 17.23 -15.75 -14.23
N GLN A 322 16.48 -15.44 -15.30
CA GLN A 322 15.88 -16.46 -16.16
C GLN A 322 16.96 -17.12 -17.03
N GLU A 323 16.89 -18.44 -17.16
CA GLU A 323 17.76 -19.26 -17.97
C GLU A 323 16.95 -20.13 -18.93
N LYS A 324 17.53 -20.46 -20.09
CA LYS A 324 16.96 -21.40 -21.04
C LYS A 324 17.64 -22.75 -20.87
N PHE A 325 16.86 -23.80 -20.87
CA PHE A 325 17.34 -25.18 -20.76
C PHE A 325 17.00 -25.94 -22.04
N ASP A 326 17.99 -26.61 -22.61
CA ASP A 326 17.81 -27.43 -23.81
C ASP A 326 17.23 -28.80 -23.45
N LYS A 327 17.45 -29.27 -22.23
CA LYS A 327 16.95 -30.55 -21.72
C LYS A 327 16.01 -30.37 -20.52
N VAL A 328 14.98 -31.19 -20.49
CA VAL A 328 14.00 -31.17 -19.38
C VAL A 328 14.65 -31.57 -18.07
N ASP A 329 15.59 -32.52 -18.08
CA ASP A 329 16.28 -32.96 -16.87
C ASP A 329 17.11 -31.84 -16.22
N ASP A 330 17.80 -31.04 -17.03
CA ASP A 330 18.59 -29.89 -16.55
C ASP A 330 17.67 -28.83 -15.89
N LEU A 331 16.48 -28.60 -16.47
CA LEU A 331 15.46 -27.73 -15.90
C LEU A 331 14.97 -28.27 -14.54
N VAL A 332 14.65 -29.55 -14.43
CA VAL A 332 14.16 -30.19 -13.21
C VAL A 332 15.21 -30.11 -12.11
N GLU A 333 16.48 -30.38 -12.44
CA GLU A 333 17.60 -30.30 -11.49
C GLU A 333 17.77 -28.85 -10.98
N GLN A 334 17.67 -27.85 -11.89
CA GLN A 334 17.77 -26.45 -11.50
C GLN A 334 16.60 -26.01 -10.62
N MET A 335 15.37 -26.44 -10.91
CA MET A 335 14.20 -26.18 -10.07
C MET A 335 14.38 -26.77 -8.67
N GLY A 336 14.97 -27.94 -8.55
CA GLY A 336 15.35 -28.53 -7.26
C GLY A 336 16.32 -27.65 -6.48
N ARG A 337 17.42 -27.21 -7.13
CA ARG A 337 18.39 -26.28 -6.51
C ARG A 337 17.75 -24.96 -6.08
N ASP A 338 16.88 -24.37 -6.90
CA ASP A 338 16.16 -23.13 -6.58
C ASP A 338 15.27 -23.31 -5.34
N THR A 339 14.58 -24.45 -5.26
CA THR A 339 13.72 -24.80 -4.13
C THR A 339 14.52 -24.94 -2.82
N ASP A 340 15.65 -25.62 -2.85
CA ASP A 340 16.52 -25.82 -1.67
C ASP A 340 17.15 -24.48 -1.23
N HIS A 341 17.53 -23.63 -2.20
CA HIS A 341 18.04 -22.30 -1.91
C HIS A 341 16.96 -21.41 -1.30
N ALA A 342 15.73 -21.41 -1.86
CA ALA A 342 14.60 -20.69 -1.28
C ALA A 342 14.32 -21.14 0.16
N ARG A 343 14.28 -22.46 0.41
CA ARG A 343 14.09 -23.02 1.76
C ARG A 343 15.16 -22.53 2.73
N THR A 344 16.43 -22.56 2.32
CA THR A 344 17.55 -22.11 3.16
C THR A 344 17.44 -20.62 3.53
N LEU A 345 17.09 -19.76 2.57
CA LEU A 345 16.94 -18.31 2.82
C LEU A 345 15.73 -17.99 3.71
N LEU A 346 14.62 -18.69 3.52
CA LEU A 346 13.37 -18.42 4.22
C LEU A 346 13.27 -19.13 5.61
N SER A 347 14.22 -19.98 5.95
CA SER A 347 14.30 -20.61 7.30
C SER A 347 15.07 -19.76 8.31
N ARG A 348 15.62 -18.63 7.90
CA ARG A 348 16.34 -17.66 8.76
C ARG A 348 15.37 -16.59 9.28
#